data_7068eaca51b9eef0b89e18ea0ee08bb6
#
_entry.id   7068eaca51b9eef0b89e18ea0ee08bb6
#
_cell.length_a   1.000
_cell.length_b   1.000
_cell.length_c   1.000
_cell.angle_alpha   90.00
_cell.angle_beta   90.00
_cell.angle_gamma   90.00
#
_symmetry.space_group_name_H-M   'P 1'
#
loop_
_entity.id
_entity.type
_entity.pdbx_description
1 polymer ?
#
loop_
_entity_poly.entity_id
_entity_poly.type
_entity_poly.pdbx_seq_one_letter_code
_entity_poly.pdbx_strand_id
1 'polypeptide(L)'
;MEEELILFAYHNNDPIAIFVNLPDLNQWFKYLKGKFDLWHKLKFLWIKKTKENRRFTGLVFGVVPEFQGMGLDAYIINEIKMVIQPMKKYDEYEMQWIGEFNPKMMNVVENIADTFRTRTLTTYRYLFDRTKEYKPHPVLH
;
A
#
# COMPACT_ATOMS: atom_id res chain seq x y z
N MET A 1 -11.55 7.74 8.68
CA MET A 1 -11.04 6.73 7.74
C MET A 1 -11.95 6.82 6.54
N GLU A 2 -11.45 6.70 5.34
CA GLU A 2 -12.27 6.72 4.13
C GLU A 2 -12.56 5.26 3.81
N GLU A 3 -13.76 4.83 4.11
CA GLU A 3 -14.18 3.42 3.97
C GLU A 3 -14.16 2.98 2.51
N GLU A 4 -14.39 3.91 1.60
CA GLU A 4 -14.38 3.71 0.15
C GLU A 4 -13.01 3.25 -0.41
N LEU A 5 -11.93 3.48 0.35
CA LEU A 5 -10.59 3.05 -0.02
C LEU A 5 -10.27 1.60 0.40
N ILE A 6 -11.21 0.91 1.05
CA ILE A 6 -11.03 -0.45 1.52
C ILE A 6 -12.04 -1.35 0.80
N LEU A 7 -11.52 -2.29 0.01
CA LEU A 7 -12.34 -3.22 -0.76
C LEU A 7 -12.13 -4.66 -0.30
N PHE A 8 -13.23 -5.40 -0.25
CA PHE A 8 -13.24 -6.84 -0.09
C PHE A 8 -13.99 -7.47 -1.26
N ALA A 9 -13.46 -8.53 -1.81
CA ALA A 9 -14.21 -9.38 -2.73
C ALA A 9 -14.71 -10.63 -1.99
N TYR A 10 -15.94 -11.04 -2.30
CA TYR A 10 -16.59 -12.20 -1.70
C TYR A 10 -17.02 -13.20 -2.76
N HIS A 11 -16.91 -14.48 -2.45
CA HIS A 11 -17.49 -15.57 -3.20
C HIS A 11 -18.29 -16.45 -2.26
N ASN A 12 -19.59 -16.64 -2.52
CA ASN A 12 -20.51 -17.39 -1.63
C ASN A 12 -20.45 -16.97 -0.16
N ASN A 13 -20.37 -15.65 0.13
CA ASN A 13 -20.20 -15.02 1.44
C ASN A 13 -18.82 -15.19 2.09
N ASP A 14 -17.89 -15.89 1.48
CA ASP A 14 -16.51 -16.00 1.98
C ASP A 14 -15.63 -14.88 1.38
N PRO A 15 -14.82 -14.17 2.19
CA PRO A 15 -13.92 -13.16 1.68
C PRO A 15 -12.76 -13.83 0.95
N ILE A 16 -12.60 -13.51 -0.33
CA ILE A 16 -11.59 -14.11 -1.21
C ILE A 16 -10.48 -13.15 -1.62
N ALA A 17 -10.69 -11.86 -1.47
CA ALA A 17 -9.64 -10.87 -1.68
C ALA A 17 -9.87 -9.63 -0.82
N ILE A 18 -8.77 -8.94 -0.54
CA ILE A 18 -8.73 -7.69 0.23
C ILE A 18 -7.80 -6.70 -0.44
N PHE A 19 -8.24 -5.44 -0.50
CA PHE A 19 -7.41 -4.32 -0.94
C PHE A 19 -7.61 -3.13 0.00
N VAL A 20 -6.61 -2.85 0.83
CA VAL A 20 -6.64 -1.78 1.82
C VAL A 20 -5.76 -0.63 1.34
N ASN A 21 -6.39 0.53 1.18
CA ASN A 21 -5.70 1.76 0.88
C ASN A 21 -6.07 2.82 1.91
N LEU A 22 -5.18 3.77 2.16
CA LEU A 22 -5.40 4.88 3.07
C LEU A 22 -4.85 6.18 2.46
N PRO A 23 -5.40 7.35 2.85
CA PRO A 23 -4.74 8.62 2.57
C PRO A 23 -3.31 8.62 3.14
N ASP A 24 -2.33 9.10 2.38
CA ASP A 24 -0.95 9.18 2.86
C ASP A 24 -0.82 10.23 3.97
N LEU A 25 -0.84 9.77 5.22
CA LEU A 25 -0.74 10.64 6.40
C LEU A 25 0.56 11.44 6.45
N ASN A 26 1.62 10.97 5.77
CA ASN A 26 2.90 11.68 5.74
C ASN A 26 2.78 13.05 5.05
N GLN A 27 1.79 13.22 4.13
CA GLN A 27 1.48 14.51 3.53
C GLN A 27 1.11 15.57 4.57
N TRP A 28 0.56 15.15 5.71
CA TRP A 28 0.22 16.03 6.82
C TRP A 28 1.28 16.02 7.92
N PHE A 29 1.85 14.85 8.24
CA PHE A 29 2.86 14.71 9.30
C PHE A 29 4.15 15.50 9.05
N LYS A 30 4.52 15.72 7.78
CA LYS A 30 5.67 16.57 7.42
C LYS A 30 5.63 17.96 8.06
N TYR A 31 4.44 18.52 8.32
CA TYR A 31 4.27 19.83 8.93
C TYR A 31 4.44 19.80 10.46
N LEU A 32 4.48 18.64 11.09
CA LEU A 32 4.69 18.47 12.53
C LEU A 32 6.16 18.38 12.91
N LYS A 33 7.06 18.20 11.93
CA LYS A 33 8.53 18.14 12.13
C LYS A 33 8.94 17.14 13.22
N GLY A 34 8.30 15.96 13.28
CA GLY A 34 8.57 14.90 14.24
C GLY A 34 8.06 15.15 15.66
N LYS A 35 7.32 16.21 15.93
CA LYS A 35 6.72 16.50 17.24
C LYS A 35 5.27 16.04 17.29
N PHE A 36 4.83 15.48 18.43
CA PHE A 36 3.48 14.94 18.58
C PHE A 36 2.91 15.14 20.00
N ASP A 37 3.23 16.30 20.62
CA ASP A 37 2.63 16.76 21.87
C ASP A 37 1.19 17.30 21.64
N LEU A 38 0.53 17.75 22.70
CA LEU A 38 -0.87 18.21 22.63
C LEU A 38 -1.05 19.33 21.60
N TRP A 39 -0.13 20.30 21.53
CA TRP A 39 -0.20 21.40 20.57
C TRP A 39 -0.05 20.90 19.13
N HIS A 40 0.83 19.94 18.89
CA HIS A 40 1.00 19.35 17.56
C HIS A 40 -0.18 18.48 17.16
N LYS A 41 -0.90 17.85 18.11
CA LYS A 41 -2.17 17.17 17.83
C LYS A 41 -3.25 18.14 17.38
N LEU A 42 -3.43 19.28 18.05
CA LEU A 42 -4.35 20.33 17.63
C LEU A 42 -3.95 20.91 16.27
N LYS A 43 -2.66 21.16 16.07
CA LYS A 43 -2.12 21.59 14.78
C LYS A 43 -2.39 20.58 13.68
N PHE A 44 -2.26 19.28 13.96
CA PHE A 44 -2.57 18.22 13.01
C PHE A 44 -4.04 18.25 12.54
N LEU A 45 -4.97 18.43 13.47
CA LEU A 45 -6.40 18.56 13.15
C LEU A 45 -6.66 19.77 12.25
N TRP A 46 -6.01 20.90 12.55
CA TRP A 46 -6.09 22.09 11.70
C TRP A 46 -5.48 21.85 10.31
N ILE A 47 -4.30 21.24 10.22
CA ILE A 47 -3.65 20.90 8.96
C ILE A 47 -4.55 19.96 8.14
N LYS A 48 -5.10 18.91 8.76
CA LYS A 48 -6.01 17.96 8.10
C LYS A 48 -7.24 18.66 7.49
N LYS A 49 -7.72 19.74 8.12
CA LYS A 49 -8.86 20.52 7.64
C LYS A 49 -8.50 21.51 6.54
N THR A 50 -7.28 22.06 6.56
CA THR A 50 -6.87 23.18 5.70
C THR A 50 -5.93 22.81 4.57
N LYS A 51 -5.26 21.65 4.65
CA LYS A 51 -4.31 21.18 3.64
C LYS A 51 -4.86 19.96 2.93
N GLU A 52 -4.93 20.05 1.62
CA GLU A 52 -5.30 18.91 0.78
C GLU A 52 -4.29 17.79 0.90
N ASN A 53 -4.79 16.58 0.84
CA ASN A 53 -4.00 15.38 0.68
C ASN A 53 -4.41 14.73 -0.64
N ARG A 54 -3.53 14.81 -1.62
CA ARG A 54 -3.78 14.35 -2.99
C ARG A 54 -3.15 12.99 -3.28
N ARG A 55 -2.56 12.35 -2.24
CA ARG A 55 -1.96 11.02 -2.36
C ARG A 55 -2.67 10.02 -1.45
N PHE A 56 -2.92 8.84 -1.97
CA PHE A 56 -3.29 7.69 -1.16
C PHE A 56 -2.27 6.56 -1.35
N THR A 57 -2.22 5.65 -0.39
CA THR A 57 -1.21 4.59 -0.36
C THR A 57 -1.85 3.22 -0.19
N GLY A 58 -1.39 2.25 -0.99
CA GLY A 58 -1.78 0.85 -0.87
C GLY A 58 -0.99 0.17 0.23
N LEU A 59 -1.67 -0.35 1.24
CA LEU A 59 -1.05 -0.99 2.40
C LEU A 59 -1.09 -2.51 2.32
N VAL A 60 -2.23 -3.06 1.96
CA VAL A 60 -2.45 -4.51 1.91
C VAL A 60 -3.17 -4.85 0.63
N PHE A 61 -2.64 -5.83 -0.07
CA PHE A 61 -3.27 -6.48 -1.20
C PHE A 61 -3.13 -7.99 -1.05
N GLY A 62 -4.22 -8.71 -1.11
CA GLY A 62 -4.20 -10.15 -0.98
C GLY A 62 -5.36 -10.82 -1.69
N VAL A 63 -5.06 -11.96 -2.29
CA VAL A 63 -6.05 -12.85 -2.92
C VAL A 63 -5.80 -14.26 -2.38
N VAL A 64 -6.86 -14.92 -1.96
CA VAL A 64 -6.83 -16.32 -1.48
C VAL A 64 -6.21 -17.21 -2.57
N PRO A 65 -5.33 -18.17 -2.22
CA PRO A 65 -4.56 -18.95 -3.19
C PRO A 65 -5.40 -19.60 -4.30
N GLU A 66 -6.57 -20.12 -3.97
CA GLU A 66 -7.49 -20.80 -4.90
C GLU A 66 -8.05 -19.87 -5.98
N PHE A 67 -8.03 -18.55 -5.74
CA PHE A 67 -8.53 -17.53 -6.66
C PHE A 67 -7.42 -16.73 -7.35
N GLN A 68 -6.16 -17.04 -7.08
CA GLN A 68 -5.03 -16.40 -7.75
C GLN A 68 -4.94 -16.80 -9.23
N GLY A 69 -4.48 -15.88 -10.08
CA GLY A 69 -4.35 -16.13 -11.52
C GLY A 69 -5.68 -16.16 -12.30
N MET A 70 -6.80 -15.86 -11.65
CA MET A 70 -8.13 -15.81 -12.28
C MET A 70 -8.54 -14.37 -12.69
N GLY A 71 -7.63 -13.41 -12.60
CA GLY A 71 -7.89 -12.00 -12.93
C GLY A 71 -8.60 -11.19 -11.84
N LEU A 72 -8.77 -11.77 -10.64
CA LEU A 72 -9.42 -11.11 -9.52
C LEU A 72 -8.60 -9.89 -9.01
N ASP A 73 -7.28 -9.96 -9.14
CA ASP A 73 -6.36 -8.87 -8.89
C ASP A 73 -6.66 -7.66 -9.78
N ALA A 74 -6.73 -7.86 -11.08
CA ALA A 74 -7.07 -6.80 -12.04
C ALA A 74 -8.49 -6.26 -11.80
N TYR A 75 -9.45 -7.15 -11.47
CA TYR A 75 -10.82 -6.75 -11.18
C TYR A 75 -10.90 -5.82 -9.97
N ILE A 76 -10.33 -6.20 -8.82
CA ILE A 76 -10.42 -5.39 -7.58
C ILE A 76 -9.69 -4.04 -7.73
N ILE A 77 -8.62 -4.00 -8.53
CA ILE A 77 -7.91 -2.77 -8.85
C ILE A 77 -8.77 -1.86 -9.75
N ASN A 78 -9.48 -2.42 -10.71
CA ASN A 78 -10.41 -1.64 -11.52
C ASN A 78 -11.56 -1.08 -10.68
N GLU A 79 -12.10 -1.87 -9.75
CA GLU A 79 -13.16 -1.41 -8.85
C GLU A 79 -12.70 -0.21 -8.00
N ILE A 80 -11.51 -0.26 -7.39
CA ILE A 80 -11.00 0.90 -6.62
C ILE A 80 -10.79 2.12 -7.52
N LYS A 81 -10.33 1.94 -8.75
CA LYS A 81 -10.20 3.01 -9.73
C LYS A 81 -11.55 3.69 -10.01
N MET A 82 -12.61 2.89 -10.22
CA MET A 82 -13.95 3.41 -10.46
C MET A 82 -14.51 4.18 -9.26
N VAL A 83 -14.11 3.85 -8.05
CA VAL A 83 -14.47 4.57 -6.82
C VAL A 83 -13.67 5.87 -6.69
N ILE A 84 -12.36 5.83 -6.93
CA ILE A 84 -11.45 6.96 -6.65
C ILE A 84 -11.53 8.06 -7.73
N GLN A 85 -11.62 7.69 -9.00
CA GLN A 85 -11.60 8.66 -10.10
C GLN A 85 -12.70 9.73 -10.00
N PRO A 86 -13.96 9.40 -9.68
CA PRO A 86 -15.02 10.41 -9.53
C PRO A 86 -14.79 11.36 -8.35
N MET A 87 -14.06 10.94 -7.32
CA MET A 87 -13.78 11.79 -6.15
C MET A 87 -12.96 13.02 -6.49
N LYS A 88 -12.14 12.98 -7.58
CA LYS A 88 -11.24 14.07 -7.99
C LYS A 88 -10.34 14.59 -6.86
N LYS A 89 -10.14 13.77 -5.84
CA LYS A 89 -9.41 14.10 -4.61
C LYS A 89 -7.95 13.68 -4.68
N TYR A 90 -7.69 12.55 -5.33
CA TYR A 90 -6.37 11.93 -5.38
C TYR A 90 -5.81 11.97 -6.79
N ASP A 91 -4.55 12.42 -6.92
CA ASP A 91 -3.79 12.43 -8.18
C ASP A 91 -2.70 11.37 -8.19
N GLU A 92 -2.27 10.94 -6.99
CA GLU A 92 -1.14 10.05 -6.82
C GLU A 92 -1.53 8.83 -6.00
N TYR A 93 -1.10 7.67 -6.47
CA TYR A 93 -1.18 6.40 -5.77
C TYR A 93 0.22 5.86 -5.53
N GLU A 94 0.59 5.62 -4.28
CA GLU A 94 1.87 5.02 -3.91
C GLU A 94 1.64 3.66 -3.26
N MET A 95 2.13 2.58 -3.88
CA MET A 95 2.16 1.29 -3.23
C MET A 95 3.27 1.25 -2.20
N GLN A 96 2.98 0.63 -1.06
CA GLN A 96 3.98 0.39 -0.03
C GLN A 96 5.03 -0.62 -0.50
N TRP A 97 6.06 -0.76 0.31
CA TRP A 97 7.18 -1.64 0.03
C TRP A 97 6.75 -3.05 -0.38
N ILE A 98 7.30 -3.53 -1.48
CA ILE A 98 7.15 -4.88 -1.99
C ILE A 98 8.52 -5.54 -1.96
N GLY A 99 8.62 -6.69 -1.30
CA GLY A 99 9.87 -7.45 -1.24
C GLY A 99 10.20 -8.12 -2.56
N GLU A 100 11.47 -8.15 -2.94
CA GLU A 100 11.95 -8.85 -4.14
C GLU A 100 11.66 -10.37 -4.14
N PHE A 101 11.38 -10.91 -2.94
CA PHE A 101 10.98 -12.30 -2.76
C PHE A 101 9.50 -12.57 -3.15
N ASN A 102 8.75 -11.54 -3.53
CA ASN A 102 7.36 -11.64 -3.99
C ASN A 102 7.21 -11.23 -5.46
N PRO A 103 7.69 -12.06 -6.42
CA PRO A 103 7.62 -11.74 -7.85
C PRO A 103 6.19 -11.63 -8.37
N LYS A 104 5.22 -12.37 -7.77
CA LYS A 104 3.82 -12.27 -8.16
C LYS A 104 3.28 -10.84 -7.96
N MET A 105 3.54 -10.26 -6.80
CA MET A 105 3.10 -8.89 -6.52
C MET A 105 3.84 -7.87 -7.39
N MET A 106 5.12 -8.08 -7.69
CA MET A 106 5.85 -7.24 -8.63
C MET A 106 5.21 -7.26 -10.02
N ASN A 107 4.86 -8.43 -10.53
CA ASN A 107 4.16 -8.57 -11.81
C ASN A 107 2.80 -7.86 -11.81
N VAL A 108 2.03 -7.97 -10.73
CA VAL A 108 0.75 -7.26 -10.60
C VAL A 108 0.99 -5.76 -10.77
N VAL A 109 1.96 -5.17 -10.04
CA VAL A 109 2.25 -3.74 -10.10
C VAL A 109 2.69 -3.29 -11.49
N GLU A 110 3.56 -4.05 -12.15
CA GLU A 110 4.08 -3.73 -13.48
C GLU A 110 3.00 -3.79 -14.57
N ASN A 111 1.93 -4.56 -14.35
CA ASN A 111 0.84 -4.72 -15.32
C ASN A 111 -0.41 -3.87 -15.03
N ILE A 112 -0.49 -3.20 -13.87
CA ILE A 112 -1.67 -2.38 -13.51
C ILE A 112 -1.77 -1.10 -14.33
N ALA A 113 -0.64 -0.41 -14.54
CA ALA A 113 -0.57 0.89 -15.22
C ALA A 113 0.90 1.26 -15.48
N ASP A 114 1.10 2.44 -16.08
CA ASP A 114 2.43 3.05 -16.16
C ASP A 114 2.94 3.38 -14.77
N THR A 115 3.61 2.43 -14.14
CA THR A 115 4.18 2.57 -12.80
C THR A 115 5.68 2.82 -12.87
N PHE A 116 6.21 3.54 -11.89
CA PHE A 116 7.65 3.72 -11.75
C PHE A 116 8.07 3.52 -10.30
N ARG A 117 9.26 2.97 -10.11
CA ARG A 117 9.82 2.72 -8.80
C ARG A 117 10.36 4.02 -8.20
N THR A 118 9.71 4.52 -7.15
CA THR A 118 10.09 5.78 -6.48
C THR A 118 11.26 5.59 -5.52
N ARG A 119 11.36 4.44 -4.88
CA ARG A 119 12.39 4.13 -3.87
C ARG A 119 12.79 2.68 -3.90
N THR A 120 14.06 2.42 -3.65
CA THR A 120 14.58 1.07 -3.36
C THR A 120 15.10 1.06 -1.93
N LEU A 121 14.53 0.18 -1.10
CA LEU A 121 14.97 -0.01 0.28
C LEU A 121 15.85 -1.25 0.34
N THR A 122 17.04 -1.13 0.90
CA THR A 122 17.96 -2.25 1.06
C THR A 122 18.04 -2.62 2.54
N THR A 123 17.72 -3.87 2.86
CA THR A 123 17.88 -4.40 4.20
C THR A 123 19.26 -5.03 4.34
N TYR A 124 20.03 -4.55 5.31
CA TYR A 124 21.34 -5.09 5.63
C TYR A 124 21.24 -6.02 6.82
N ARG A 125 21.90 -7.17 6.73
CA ARG A 125 22.03 -8.14 7.82
C ARG A 125 23.49 -8.30 8.19
N TYR A 126 23.80 -8.17 9.48
CA TYR A 126 25.11 -8.48 10.03
C TYR A 126 25.02 -9.75 10.86
N LEU A 127 25.83 -10.77 10.50
CA LEU A 127 25.92 -12.00 11.27
C LEU A 127 27.07 -11.86 12.29
N PHE A 128 26.74 -11.82 13.57
CA PHE A 128 27.73 -11.81 14.65
C PHE A 128 28.56 -13.10 14.68
N ASP A 129 27.91 -14.23 14.41
CA ASP A 129 28.58 -15.51 14.19
C ASP A 129 28.94 -15.64 12.71
N ARG A 130 30.22 -15.44 12.41
CA ARG A 130 30.77 -15.48 11.04
C ARG A 130 30.85 -16.87 10.45
N THR A 131 30.67 -17.94 11.25
CA THR A 131 30.66 -19.33 10.77
C THR A 131 29.32 -19.72 10.13
N LYS A 132 28.24 -18.93 10.38
CA LYS A 132 26.92 -19.17 9.81
C LYS A 132 26.84 -18.64 8.39
N GLU A 133 26.31 -19.48 7.51
CA GLU A 133 26.02 -19.09 6.15
C GLU A 133 24.82 -18.12 6.09
N TYR A 134 24.90 -17.12 5.21
CA TYR A 134 23.77 -16.26 4.91
C TYR A 134 22.73 -17.04 4.09
N LYS A 135 21.49 -17.04 4.59
CA LYS A 135 20.34 -17.58 3.84
C LYS A 135 19.38 -16.44 3.52
N PRO A 136 19.13 -16.14 2.24
CA PRO A 136 18.13 -15.16 1.84
C PRO A 136 16.71 -15.63 2.22
N HIS A 137 15.76 -14.71 2.17
CA HIS A 137 14.34 -15.09 2.31
C HIS A 137 13.94 -16.00 1.14
N PRO A 138 13.19 -17.09 1.38
CA PRO A 138 12.69 -17.93 0.30
C PRO A 138 11.75 -17.10 -0.60
N VAL A 139 11.85 -17.37 -1.91
CA VAL A 139 10.95 -16.74 -2.89
C VAL A 139 9.54 -17.32 -2.73
N LEU A 140 8.53 -16.48 -2.75
CA LEU A 140 7.11 -16.86 -2.73
C LEU A 140 6.70 -17.32 -4.14
N HIS A 141 6.18 -18.54 -4.23
CA HIS A 141 5.74 -19.18 -5.48
C HIS A 141 4.23 -19.16 -5.63
#